data_1262d42fd776c34e68972b6c0beff05f
#
_entry.id   1262d42fd776c34e68972b6c0beff05f
#
_cell.length_a   1.000
_cell.length_b   1.000
_cell.length_c   1.000
_cell.angle_alpha   90.00
_cell.angle_beta   90.00
_cell.angle_gamma   90.00
#
_symmetry.space_group_name_H-M   'P 1'
#
loop_
_entity.id
_entity.type
_entity.pdbx_description
1 polymer ?
#
loop_
_entity_poly.entity_id
_entity_poly.type
_entity_poly.pdbx_seq_one_letter_code
_entity_poly.pdbx_strand_id
1 'polypeptide(L)'
;MAAAPDLLTFVETTVFTKRVTALRLEESLHMLQQELIANPEAGDLEPGTGGLRKIRMRDPGRGKGKRGGARVHYLWLQHKDRIYLIFVYGKNESAKLTAEQKRQLRQVATQIRDQA
;
A
#
# COMPACT_ATOMS: atom_id res chain seq x y z
N MET A 1 23.76 -17.30 16.93
CA MET A 1 23.12 -17.45 15.62
C MET A 1 22.41 -16.18 15.26
N ALA A 2 22.62 -15.74 14.07
CA ALA A 2 21.89 -14.56 13.63
C ALA A 2 20.40 -14.87 13.65
N ALA A 3 19.62 -13.93 14.12
CA ALA A 3 18.18 -14.05 14.02
C ALA A 3 17.82 -14.24 12.55
N ALA A 4 16.79 -15.02 12.30
CA ALA A 4 16.26 -15.10 10.96
C ALA A 4 15.97 -13.67 10.48
N PRO A 5 16.22 -13.37 9.21
CA PRO A 5 15.84 -12.05 8.69
C PRO A 5 14.39 -11.80 9.04
N ASP A 6 14.11 -10.58 9.46
CA ASP A 6 12.75 -10.22 9.76
C ASP A 6 11.91 -10.43 8.50
N LEU A 7 10.99 -11.36 8.58
CA LEU A 7 10.13 -11.67 7.46
C LEU A 7 8.92 -10.75 7.54
N LEU A 8 8.89 -9.77 6.66
CA LEU A 8 7.71 -8.95 6.52
C LEU A 8 6.58 -9.78 5.93
N THR A 9 5.43 -9.71 6.58
CA THR A 9 4.23 -10.33 6.05
C THR A 9 3.40 -9.25 5.38
N PHE A 10 3.03 -9.49 4.13
CA PHE A 10 2.11 -8.61 3.42
C PHE A 10 0.71 -9.17 3.53
N VAL A 11 -0.22 -8.34 3.97
CA VAL A 11 -1.63 -8.71 4.06
C VAL A 11 -2.41 -7.78 3.15
N GLU A 12 -3.14 -8.34 2.20
CA GLU A 12 -3.95 -7.54 1.27
C GLU A 12 -5.40 -7.53 1.72
N THR A 13 -6.01 -6.35 1.67
CA THR A 13 -7.46 -6.32 1.80
C THR A 13 -8.09 -6.92 0.55
N THR A 14 -9.32 -7.37 0.68
CA THR A 14 -10.05 -7.91 -0.49
C THR A 14 -10.17 -6.86 -1.59
N VAL A 15 -10.43 -5.62 -1.22
CA VAL A 15 -10.53 -4.52 -2.19
C VAL A 15 -9.20 -4.34 -2.91
N PHE A 16 -8.10 -4.36 -2.17
CA PHE A 16 -6.78 -4.20 -2.78
C PHE A 16 -6.52 -5.30 -3.81
N THR A 17 -6.74 -6.55 -3.42
CA THR A 17 -6.50 -7.68 -4.31
C THR A 17 -7.32 -7.58 -5.59
N LYS A 18 -8.61 -7.25 -5.46
CA LYS A 18 -9.47 -7.12 -6.64
C LYS A 18 -9.02 -6.00 -7.55
N ARG A 19 -8.59 -4.89 -7.00
CA ARG A 19 -8.15 -3.76 -7.81
C ARG A 19 -6.83 -4.03 -8.51
N VAL A 20 -5.89 -4.71 -7.84
CA VAL A 20 -4.63 -5.11 -8.47
C VAL A 20 -4.92 -5.97 -9.70
N THR A 21 -5.82 -6.93 -9.57
CA THR A 21 -6.20 -7.79 -10.68
C THR A 21 -6.85 -6.98 -11.80
N ALA A 22 -7.80 -6.13 -11.46
CA ALA A 22 -8.53 -5.34 -12.46
C ALA A 22 -7.61 -4.37 -13.21
N LEU A 23 -6.63 -3.81 -12.52
CA LEU A 23 -5.68 -2.87 -13.10
C LEU A 23 -4.45 -3.55 -13.69
N ARG A 24 -4.35 -4.89 -13.58
CA ARG A 24 -3.25 -5.69 -14.10
C ARG A 24 -1.90 -5.23 -13.54
N LEU A 25 -1.84 -5.11 -12.21
CA LEU A 25 -0.67 -4.58 -11.53
C LEU A 25 0.09 -5.63 -10.72
N GLU A 26 -0.09 -6.92 -11.03
CA GLU A 26 0.56 -7.98 -10.27
C GLU A 26 2.07 -7.88 -10.29
N GLU A 27 2.64 -7.61 -11.47
CA GLU A 27 4.08 -7.48 -11.58
C GLU A 27 4.58 -6.24 -10.85
N SER A 28 3.86 -5.13 -10.98
CA SER A 28 4.20 -3.90 -10.27
C SER A 28 4.13 -4.10 -8.77
N LEU A 29 3.15 -4.85 -8.30
CA LEU A 29 3.01 -5.16 -6.88
C LEU A 29 4.23 -5.94 -6.38
N HIS A 30 4.68 -6.93 -7.14
CA HIS A 30 5.86 -7.69 -6.74
C HIS A 30 7.07 -6.78 -6.54
N MET A 31 7.28 -5.85 -7.46
CA MET A 31 8.37 -4.89 -7.36
C MET A 31 8.21 -3.97 -6.15
N LEU A 32 6.97 -3.53 -5.89
CA LEU A 32 6.69 -2.70 -4.73
C LEU A 32 6.99 -3.44 -3.43
N GLN A 33 6.62 -4.70 -3.36
CA GLN A 33 6.90 -5.49 -2.16
C GLN A 33 8.40 -5.56 -1.88
N GLN A 34 9.22 -5.72 -2.91
CA GLN A 34 10.67 -5.70 -2.73
C GLN A 34 11.15 -4.35 -2.21
N GLU A 35 10.60 -3.28 -2.71
CA GLU A 35 10.95 -1.94 -2.24
C GLU A 35 10.57 -1.76 -0.77
N LEU A 36 9.40 -2.24 -0.37
CA LEU A 36 8.92 -2.10 1.01
C LEU A 36 9.68 -3.02 1.97
N ILE A 37 10.14 -4.18 1.51
CA ILE A 37 11.00 -5.03 2.33
C ILE A 37 12.29 -4.29 2.67
N ALA A 38 12.84 -3.58 1.69
CA ALA A 38 14.06 -2.81 1.91
C ALA A 38 13.82 -1.61 2.81
N ASN A 39 12.66 -0.97 2.70
CA ASN A 39 12.33 0.21 3.50
C ASN A 39 10.82 0.31 3.69
N PRO A 40 10.27 -0.22 4.79
CA PRO A 40 8.82 -0.15 5.03
C PRO A 40 8.28 1.27 5.14
N GLU A 41 9.13 2.24 5.41
CA GLU A 41 8.72 3.64 5.53
C GLU A 41 8.97 4.44 4.25
N ALA A 42 9.14 3.76 3.12
CA ALA A 42 9.42 4.43 1.85
C ALA A 42 8.29 5.36 1.41
N GLY A 43 7.05 5.03 1.73
CA GLY A 43 5.93 5.92 1.41
C GLY A 43 5.80 7.06 2.39
N ASP A 44 5.13 8.13 1.95
CA ASP A 44 4.90 9.31 2.78
C ASP A 44 3.61 9.17 3.58
N LEU A 45 3.63 9.61 4.83
CA LEU A 45 2.43 9.62 5.64
C LEU A 45 1.37 10.49 4.98
N GLU A 46 0.17 9.94 4.84
CA GLU A 46 -0.96 10.65 4.23
C GLU A 46 -1.85 11.22 5.31
N PRO A 47 -1.95 12.54 5.42
CA PRO A 47 -2.80 13.14 6.45
C PRO A 47 -4.25 12.69 6.32
N GLY A 48 -4.89 12.51 7.48
CA GLY A 48 -6.32 12.16 7.52
C GLY A 48 -6.65 10.69 7.34
N THR A 49 -5.63 9.83 7.22
CA THR A 49 -5.85 8.40 6.99
C THR A 49 -5.54 7.53 8.21
N GLY A 50 -5.22 8.15 9.34
CA GLY A 50 -4.90 7.36 10.53
C GLY A 50 -3.54 6.69 10.49
N GLY A 51 -2.60 7.27 9.77
CA GLY A 51 -1.23 6.77 9.75
C GLY A 51 -0.88 5.91 8.57
N LEU A 52 -1.72 5.92 7.54
CA LEU A 52 -1.35 5.21 6.32
C LEU A 52 -0.28 5.98 5.56
N ARG A 53 0.51 5.23 4.80
CA ARG A 53 1.50 5.80 3.91
C ARG A 53 1.05 5.63 2.48
N LYS A 54 1.39 6.61 1.66
CA LYS A 54 1.10 6.58 0.23
C LYS A 54 2.40 6.42 -0.53
N ILE A 55 2.43 5.48 -1.47
CA ILE A 55 3.59 5.26 -2.31
C ILE A 55 3.13 5.07 -3.74
N ARG A 56 3.94 5.56 -4.67
CA ARG A 56 3.66 5.36 -6.08
C ARG A 56 4.22 4.01 -6.52
N MET A 57 3.46 3.32 -7.32
CA MET A 57 3.82 2.02 -7.85
C MET A 57 3.90 2.12 -9.37
N ARG A 58 4.96 1.51 -9.93
CA ARG A 58 5.15 1.51 -11.37
C ARG A 58 3.97 0.83 -12.06
N ASP A 59 3.61 1.34 -13.23
CA ASP A 59 2.57 0.75 -14.06
C ASP A 59 3.18 0.45 -15.43
N PRO A 60 3.74 -0.76 -15.62
CA PRO A 60 4.42 -1.10 -16.87
C PRO A 60 3.49 -1.07 -18.07
N GLY A 61 2.20 -1.31 -17.86
CA GLY A 61 1.24 -1.26 -18.97
C GLY A 61 1.10 0.10 -19.58
N ARG A 62 1.52 1.17 -18.88
CA ARG A 62 1.47 2.53 -19.38
C ARG A 62 2.83 3.05 -19.81
N GLY A 63 3.89 2.29 -19.56
CA GLY A 63 5.24 2.67 -19.95
C GLY A 63 5.76 3.95 -19.32
N LYS A 64 5.21 4.36 -18.17
CA LYS A 64 5.52 5.66 -17.59
C LYS A 64 6.28 5.58 -16.26
N GLY A 65 6.70 4.42 -15.86
CA GLY A 65 7.41 4.26 -14.61
C GLY A 65 6.60 4.72 -13.41
N LYS A 66 7.28 5.14 -12.34
CA LYS A 66 6.59 5.54 -11.11
C LYS A 66 5.71 6.78 -11.27
N ARG A 67 6.10 7.72 -12.10
CA ARG A 67 5.36 8.96 -12.26
C ARG A 67 3.96 8.75 -12.80
N GLY A 68 3.81 7.81 -13.72
CA GLY A 68 2.52 7.52 -14.30
C GLY A 68 1.80 6.37 -13.65
N GLY A 69 2.36 5.84 -12.55
CA GLY A 69 1.88 4.62 -11.96
C GLY A 69 0.73 4.80 -10.99
N ALA A 70 0.32 3.67 -10.43
CA ALA A 70 -0.75 3.65 -9.45
C ALA A 70 -0.25 4.17 -8.10
N ARG A 71 -1.21 4.51 -7.25
CA ARG A 71 -0.93 4.91 -5.86
C ARG A 71 -1.44 3.84 -4.93
N VAL A 72 -0.61 3.48 -3.95
CA VAL A 72 -0.93 2.46 -2.97
C VAL A 72 -0.95 3.12 -1.59
N HIS A 73 -2.00 2.81 -0.83
CA HIS A 73 -2.06 3.18 0.57
C HIS A 73 -1.85 1.94 1.41
N TYR A 74 -0.90 2.00 2.34
CA TYR A 74 -0.56 0.86 3.16
C TYR A 74 -0.34 1.27 4.60
N LEU A 75 -0.44 0.31 5.51
CA LEU A 75 -0.20 0.49 6.93
C LEU A 75 0.98 -0.39 7.34
N TRP A 76 2.00 0.24 7.90
CA TRP A 76 3.16 -0.47 8.42
C TRP A 76 2.99 -0.64 9.94
N LEU A 77 2.86 -1.88 10.38
CA LEU A 77 2.84 -2.21 11.81
C LEU A 77 4.18 -2.81 12.19
N GLN A 78 5.07 -1.95 12.66
CA GLN A 78 6.44 -2.32 12.96
C GLN A 78 6.52 -3.44 14.01
N HIS A 79 5.71 -3.35 15.05
CA HIS A 79 5.75 -4.32 16.13
C HIS A 79 5.25 -5.71 15.75
N LYS A 80 4.64 -5.83 14.58
CA LYS A 80 4.13 -7.12 14.06
C LYS A 80 4.88 -7.56 12.81
N ASP A 81 5.81 -6.76 12.32
CA ASP A 81 6.49 -7.01 11.03
C ASP A 81 5.48 -7.26 9.92
N ARG A 82 4.42 -6.45 9.87
CA ARG A 82 3.36 -6.59 8.87
C ARG A 82 3.14 -5.30 8.13
N ILE A 83 2.92 -5.45 6.83
CA ILE A 83 2.46 -4.35 6.00
C ILE A 83 1.09 -4.75 5.45
N TYR A 84 0.08 -3.93 5.74
CA TYR A 84 -1.26 -4.12 5.21
C TYR A 84 -1.40 -3.27 3.98
N LEU A 85 -1.60 -3.92 2.83
CA LEU A 85 -1.85 -3.24 1.57
C LEU A 85 -3.35 -3.03 1.48
N ILE A 86 -3.79 -1.78 1.59
CA ILE A 86 -5.19 -1.48 1.87
C ILE A 86 -5.96 -1.03 0.63
N PHE A 87 -5.37 -0.15 -0.17
CA PHE A 87 -6.09 0.43 -1.31
C PHE A 87 -5.10 0.81 -2.40
N VAL A 88 -5.53 0.65 -3.64
CA VAL A 88 -4.74 1.04 -4.80
C VAL A 88 -5.66 1.65 -5.83
N TYR A 89 -5.19 2.73 -6.46
CA TYR A 89 -5.93 3.35 -7.56
C TYR A 89 -4.94 3.84 -8.60
N GLY A 90 -5.40 3.83 -9.86
CA GLY A 90 -4.59 4.35 -10.95
C GLY A 90 -4.66 5.87 -10.99
N LYS A 91 -3.64 6.47 -11.55
CA LYS A 91 -3.60 7.92 -11.71
C LYS A 91 -4.82 8.47 -12.46
N ASN A 92 -5.31 7.70 -13.43
CA ASN A 92 -6.45 8.13 -14.24
C ASN A 92 -7.78 8.06 -13.49
N GLU A 93 -7.82 7.34 -12.36
CA GLU A 93 -9.05 7.21 -11.58
C GLU A 93 -9.23 8.37 -10.63
N SER A 94 -8.11 8.83 -10.06
CA SER A 94 -8.14 9.92 -9.11
C SER A 94 -6.74 10.48 -8.93
N ALA A 95 -6.63 11.79 -8.81
CA ALA A 95 -5.36 12.44 -8.51
C ALA A 95 -5.05 12.34 -7.02
N LYS A 96 -6.07 12.30 -6.18
CA LYS A 96 -5.94 12.24 -4.73
C LYS A 96 -7.23 11.72 -4.11
N LEU A 97 -7.13 11.29 -2.87
CA LEU A 97 -8.28 10.78 -2.12
C LEU A 97 -9.25 11.88 -1.78
N THR A 98 -10.54 11.56 -1.83
CA THR A 98 -11.56 12.45 -1.28
C THR A 98 -11.56 12.38 0.23
N ALA A 99 -12.23 13.35 0.88
CA ALA A 99 -12.36 13.35 2.34
C ALA A 99 -13.08 12.09 2.82
N GLU A 100 -14.09 11.63 2.09
CA GLU A 100 -14.83 10.43 2.46
C GLU A 100 -13.94 9.19 2.35
N GLN A 101 -13.14 9.09 1.30
CA GLN A 101 -12.21 7.98 1.15
C GLN A 101 -11.19 7.96 2.28
N LYS A 102 -10.66 9.11 2.65
CA LYS A 102 -9.72 9.20 3.77
C LYS A 102 -10.36 8.73 5.08
N ARG A 103 -11.62 9.10 5.29
CA ARG A 103 -12.35 8.69 6.49
C ARG A 103 -12.51 7.17 6.52
N GLN A 104 -12.87 6.57 5.39
CA GLN A 104 -13.03 5.14 5.29
C GLN A 104 -11.70 4.41 5.53
N LEU A 105 -10.62 4.93 4.96
CA LEU A 105 -9.30 4.34 5.15
C LEU A 105 -8.85 4.46 6.61
N ARG A 106 -9.16 5.58 7.27
CA ARG A 106 -8.84 5.75 8.69
C ARG A 106 -9.58 4.71 9.55
N GLN A 107 -10.84 4.42 9.20
CA GLN A 107 -11.58 3.40 9.92
C GLN A 107 -10.93 2.02 9.76
N VAL A 108 -10.49 1.70 8.56
CA VAL A 108 -9.80 0.43 8.31
C VAL A 108 -8.51 0.35 9.11
N ALA A 109 -7.73 1.44 9.13
CA ALA A 109 -6.49 1.48 9.89
C ALA A 109 -6.75 1.24 11.39
N THR A 110 -7.80 1.87 11.93
CA THR A 110 -8.17 1.69 13.32
C THR A 110 -8.54 0.25 13.62
N GLN A 111 -9.35 -0.36 12.76
CA GLN A 111 -9.75 -1.75 12.94
C GLN A 111 -8.55 -2.69 12.92
N ILE A 112 -7.62 -2.47 12.00
CA ILE A 112 -6.42 -3.29 11.90
C ILE A 112 -5.59 -3.17 13.18
N ARG A 113 -5.39 -1.95 13.68
CA ARG A 113 -4.62 -1.74 14.89
C ARG A 113 -5.27 -2.38 16.11
N ASP A 114 -6.59 -2.31 16.19
CA ASP A 114 -7.31 -2.84 17.33
C ASP A 114 -7.29 -4.38 17.35
N GLN A 115 -7.18 -5.00 16.19
CA GLN A 115 -7.16 -6.47 16.07
C GLN A 115 -5.77 -7.06 16.03
N ALA A 116 -4.78 -6.25 15.84
CA ALA A 116 -3.40 -6.73 15.67
C ALA A 116 -2.70 -7.06 17.00
#